data_eab689aac99d49db1cec57cb7fe11702
#
_entry.id   eab689aac99d49db1cec57cb7fe11702
#
_cell.length_a   1.000
_cell.length_b   1.000
_cell.length_c   1.000
_cell.angle_alpha   90.00
_cell.angle_beta   90.00
_cell.angle_gamma   90.00
#
_symmetry.space_group_name_H-M   'P 1'
#
loop_
_entity.id
_entity.type
_entity.pdbx_description
1 polymer ?
#
loop_
_entity_poly.entity_id
_entity_poly.type
_entity_poly.pdbx_seq_one_letter_code
_entity_poly.pdbx_strand_id
1 'polypeptide(L)'
;GDNHDLWVNPKDGNIMVQSNDGGANVSFDGGRTWSSQDVQPTAEFYGVWLDNAFPYNLYMAQQDNSTYIVPSLNAPFNMDAVKTGPGCETGPIIPHPSDRNIIYGNCKGQFYVQNVAAGVTKAYWIGGQSLYGNDGGDLIYRMQRTTPMATSPHDPKVLYYGSQYLHLTRNNGVHWEKISPDLTAFPKCCQGGSGSPITR
;
A
#
# COMPACT_ATOMS: atom_id res chain seq x y z
N GLY A 1 10.39 -3.09 16.85
CA GLY A 1 9.17 -3.66 17.43
C GLY A 1 8.79 -4.97 16.77
N ASP A 2 7.68 -5.54 17.21
CA ASP A 2 7.09 -6.76 16.63
C ASP A 2 8.07 -7.92 16.51
N ASN A 3 8.67 -8.27 17.68
CA ASN A 3 9.62 -9.38 17.76
C ASN A 3 8.86 -10.71 17.65
N HIS A 4 9.34 -11.61 16.78
CA HIS A 4 8.70 -12.89 16.49
C HIS A 4 9.40 -14.05 17.19
N ASP A 5 10.73 -14.09 17.15
CA ASP A 5 11.49 -15.21 17.72
C ASP A 5 12.90 -14.79 18.14
N LEU A 6 13.46 -15.55 19.08
CA LEU A 6 14.84 -15.43 19.55
C LEU A 6 15.49 -16.81 19.62
N TRP A 7 16.46 -17.04 18.76
CA TRP A 7 17.30 -18.22 18.85
C TRP A 7 18.60 -17.92 19.59
N VAL A 8 18.96 -18.78 20.52
CA VAL A 8 20.24 -18.72 21.25
C VAL A 8 21.04 -19.95 20.89
N ASN A 9 22.29 -19.77 20.52
CA ASN A 9 23.19 -20.89 20.19
C ASN A 9 23.39 -21.79 21.44
N PRO A 10 23.00 -23.09 21.36
CA PRO A 10 23.10 -23.99 22.52
C PRO A 10 24.54 -24.29 22.95
N LYS A 11 25.51 -23.96 22.11
CA LYS A 11 26.94 -24.18 22.42
C LYS A 11 27.65 -22.92 22.89
N ASP A 12 27.11 -21.74 22.62
CA ASP A 12 27.64 -20.44 23.02
C ASP A 12 26.53 -19.42 23.17
N GLY A 13 26.13 -19.17 24.39
CA GLY A 13 25.02 -18.24 24.70
C GLY A 13 25.29 -16.77 24.33
N ASN A 14 26.50 -16.42 23.91
CA ASN A 14 26.78 -15.09 23.37
C ASN A 14 26.28 -14.91 21.95
N ILE A 15 26.08 -16.00 21.21
CA ILE A 15 25.59 -15.97 19.84
C ILE A 15 24.08 -16.10 19.82
N MET A 16 23.42 -15.05 19.36
CA MET A 16 21.95 -14.99 19.29
C MET A 16 21.48 -14.44 17.94
N VAL A 17 20.33 -14.91 17.49
CA VAL A 17 19.63 -14.38 16.32
C VAL A 17 18.20 -14.03 16.74
N GLN A 18 17.79 -12.81 16.47
CA GLN A 18 16.44 -12.32 16.74
C GLN A 18 15.78 -11.97 15.42
N SER A 19 14.50 -12.35 15.26
CA SER A 19 13.67 -11.98 14.11
C SER A 19 12.55 -11.06 14.54
N ASN A 20 12.20 -10.13 13.66
CA ASN A 20 11.09 -9.20 13.82
C ASN A 20 10.56 -8.77 12.44
N ASP A 21 9.50 -7.96 12.42
CA ASP A 21 8.91 -7.48 11.17
C ASP A 21 9.88 -6.70 10.27
N GLY A 22 10.91 -6.07 10.85
CA GLY A 22 11.92 -5.34 10.09
C GLY A 22 13.04 -6.21 9.53
N GLY A 23 13.09 -7.53 9.88
CA GLY A 23 14.13 -8.45 9.45
C GLY A 23 14.74 -9.27 10.58
N ALA A 24 16.05 -9.44 10.58
CA ALA A 24 16.76 -10.18 11.61
C ALA A 24 18.00 -9.43 12.10
N ASN A 25 18.34 -9.67 13.36
CA ASN A 25 19.54 -9.13 14.00
C ASN A 25 20.36 -10.26 14.61
N VAL A 26 21.67 -10.11 14.57
CA VAL A 26 22.61 -11.07 15.18
C VAL A 26 23.37 -10.37 16.31
N SER A 27 23.52 -11.07 17.42
CA SER A 27 24.40 -10.68 18.53
C SER A 27 25.52 -11.70 18.71
N PHE A 28 26.70 -11.23 19.11
CA PHE A 28 27.84 -12.05 19.46
C PHE A 28 28.33 -11.81 20.91
N ASP A 29 27.55 -11.08 21.69
CA ASP A 29 27.91 -10.67 23.04
C ASP A 29 26.78 -10.87 24.08
N GLY A 30 25.92 -11.84 23.84
CA GLY A 30 24.80 -12.15 24.72
C GLY A 30 23.69 -11.11 24.72
N GLY A 31 23.46 -10.45 23.57
CA GLY A 31 22.38 -9.49 23.39
C GLY A 31 22.71 -8.06 23.88
N ARG A 32 23.97 -7.77 24.21
CA ARG A 32 24.38 -6.41 24.59
C ARG A 32 24.44 -5.47 23.40
N THR A 33 24.89 -5.99 22.25
CA THR A 33 24.85 -5.28 20.97
C THR A 33 24.23 -6.17 19.89
N TRP A 34 23.63 -5.55 18.88
CA TRP A 34 22.96 -6.23 17.78
C TRP A 34 23.38 -5.63 16.44
N SER A 35 23.43 -6.46 15.41
CA SER A 35 23.68 -6.00 14.04
C SER A 35 22.56 -5.05 13.57
N SER A 36 22.87 -4.18 12.61
CA SER A 36 21.86 -3.40 11.89
C SER A 36 21.02 -4.29 10.98
N GLN A 37 19.78 -3.86 10.71
CA GLN A 37 18.91 -4.43 9.67
C GLN A 37 19.08 -3.71 8.33
N ASP A 38 19.73 -2.54 8.30
CA ASP A 38 19.84 -1.69 7.11
C ASP A 38 20.64 -2.33 5.95
N VAL A 39 21.34 -3.42 6.23
CA VAL A 39 22.11 -4.17 5.23
C VAL A 39 21.33 -5.33 4.59
N GLN A 40 20.09 -5.54 4.97
CA GLN A 40 19.24 -6.60 4.43
C GLN A 40 18.44 -6.05 3.25
N PRO A 41 18.72 -6.50 2.00
CA PRO A 41 18.03 -6.00 0.81
C PRO A 41 16.67 -6.69 0.63
N THR A 42 15.84 -6.68 1.67
CA THR A 42 14.53 -7.33 1.70
C THR A 42 13.45 -6.34 2.08
N ALA A 43 12.28 -6.51 1.50
CA ALA A 43 11.09 -5.76 1.84
C ALA A 43 9.87 -6.59 1.52
N GLU A 44 8.81 -6.45 2.31
CA GLU A 44 7.52 -7.05 2.03
C GLU A 44 6.65 -6.07 1.26
N PHE A 45 6.29 -6.42 0.02
CA PHE A 45 5.42 -5.62 -0.81
C PHE A 45 4.05 -6.30 -0.98
N TYR A 46 2.97 -5.56 -0.72
CA TYR A 46 1.61 -6.02 -1.00
C TYR A 46 1.30 -6.14 -2.50
N GLY A 47 2.04 -5.42 -3.33
CA GLY A 47 1.91 -5.50 -4.77
C GLY A 47 2.93 -4.63 -5.49
N VAL A 48 3.14 -4.96 -6.77
CA VAL A 48 4.07 -4.26 -7.66
C VAL A 48 3.35 -3.92 -8.96
N TRP A 49 3.46 -2.69 -9.39
CA TRP A 49 2.93 -2.18 -10.66
C TRP A 49 4.05 -1.55 -11.47
N LEU A 50 3.84 -1.44 -12.77
CA LEU A 50 4.81 -0.90 -13.72
C LEU A 50 4.17 0.21 -14.54
N ASP A 51 4.97 1.19 -14.97
CA ASP A 51 4.60 2.05 -16.08
C ASP A 51 5.12 1.47 -17.42
N ASN A 52 4.69 2.08 -18.52
CA ASN A 52 5.12 1.70 -19.88
C ASN A 52 6.30 2.55 -20.39
N ALA A 53 7.04 3.17 -19.48
CA ALA A 53 8.17 4.01 -19.84
C ALA A 53 9.41 3.18 -20.19
N PHE A 54 10.41 3.81 -20.80
CA PHE A 54 11.76 3.26 -20.90
C PHE A 54 12.79 4.30 -20.48
N PRO A 55 13.60 4.01 -19.45
CA PRO A 55 13.45 2.93 -18.49
C PRO A 55 12.11 3.05 -17.74
N TYR A 56 11.52 1.90 -17.40
CA TYR A 56 10.28 1.87 -16.64
C TYR A 56 10.53 2.08 -15.15
N ASN A 57 9.48 2.40 -14.41
CA ASN A 57 9.51 2.45 -12.95
C ASN A 57 8.68 1.31 -12.36
N LEU A 58 9.14 0.84 -11.20
CA LEU A 58 8.39 -0.04 -10.31
C LEU A 58 7.66 0.82 -9.29
N TYR A 59 6.39 0.53 -9.09
CA TYR A 59 5.51 1.18 -8.11
C TYR A 59 5.12 0.12 -7.08
N MET A 60 5.45 0.35 -5.82
CA MET A 60 5.35 -0.68 -4.78
C MET A 60 4.78 -0.10 -3.49
N ALA A 61 4.02 -0.91 -2.74
CA ALA A 61 3.53 -0.57 -1.41
C ALA A 61 4.14 -1.53 -0.40
N GLN A 62 4.96 -1.01 0.51
CA GLN A 62 5.72 -1.78 1.50
C GLN A 62 5.00 -1.78 2.84
N GLN A 63 4.81 -2.96 3.40
CA GLN A 63 4.21 -3.13 4.73
C GLN A 63 4.98 -2.31 5.78
N ASP A 64 4.24 -1.68 6.68
CA ASP A 64 4.69 -0.82 7.78
C ASP A 64 5.58 0.35 7.36
N ASN A 65 5.57 0.66 6.08
CA ASN A 65 6.29 1.78 5.49
C ASN A 65 5.35 2.64 4.64
N SER A 66 5.70 2.81 3.38
CA SER A 66 4.99 3.70 2.47
C SER A 66 4.89 3.07 1.08
N THR A 67 4.51 3.88 0.10
CA THR A 67 4.62 3.54 -1.31
C THR A 67 5.93 4.06 -1.87
N TYR A 68 6.52 3.29 -2.77
CA TYR A 68 7.79 3.62 -3.40
C TYR A 68 7.71 3.55 -4.91
N ILE A 69 8.48 4.43 -5.55
CA ILE A 69 8.68 4.48 -7.00
C ILE A 69 10.17 4.31 -7.24
N VAL A 70 10.55 3.22 -7.89
CA VAL A 70 11.94 2.84 -8.12
C VAL A 70 12.21 2.72 -9.62
N PRO A 71 13.17 3.47 -10.18
CA PRO A 71 13.56 3.29 -11.58
C PRO A 71 14.16 1.90 -11.81
N SER A 72 13.78 1.24 -12.91
CA SER A 72 14.27 -0.10 -13.27
C SER A 72 15.78 -0.14 -13.54
N LEU A 73 16.37 0.98 -13.97
CA LEU A 73 17.82 1.14 -14.16
C LEU A 73 18.46 1.86 -12.97
N ASN A 74 18.08 1.48 -11.76
CA ASN A 74 18.72 1.99 -10.56
C ASN A 74 19.94 1.15 -10.20
N ALA A 75 21.03 1.80 -9.75
CA ALA A 75 22.18 1.11 -9.19
C ALA A 75 21.79 0.41 -7.87
N PRO A 76 22.35 -0.76 -7.56
CA PRO A 76 22.14 -1.41 -6.28
C PRO A 76 22.43 -0.44 -5.11
N PHE A 77 21.52 -0.43 -4.13
CA PHE A 77 21.60 0.43 -2.93
C PHE A 77 21.58 1.95 -3.17
N ASN A 78 21.26 2.40 -4.38
CA ASN A 78 21.07 3.83 -4.64
C ASN A 78 19.68 4.29 -4.17
N MET A 79 19.57 4.71 -2.93
CA MET A 79 18.32 5.19 -2.34
C MET A 79 17.92 6.58 -2.84
N ASP A 80 18.85 7.38 -3.37
CA ASP A 80 18.56 8.75 -3.86
C ASP A 80 17.61 8.76 -5.06
N ALA A 81 17.57 7.67 -5.82
CA ALA A 81 16.65 7.52 -6.95
C ALA A 81 15.27 7.01 -6.54
N VAL A 82 15.10 6.53 -5.31
CA VAL A 82 13.83 6.04 -4.78
C VAL A 82 12.97 7.22 -4.34
N LYS A 83 11.73 7.26 -4.83
CA LYS A 83 10.78 8.31 -4.48
C LYS A 83 9.61 7.72 -3.72
N THR A 84 9.07 8.48 -2.78
CA THR A 84 7.80 8.15 -2.14
C THR A 84 6.64 8.58 -3.05
N GLY A 85 5.68 7.68 -3.23
CA GLY A 85 4.46 7.93 -3.98
C GLY A 85 3.25 8.23 -3.08
N PRO A 86 2.06 8.40 -3.67
CA PRO A 86 0.82 8.62 -2.94
C PRO A 86 0.28 7.32 -2.33
N GLY A 87 -0.44 7.45 -1.21
CA GLY A 87 -1.00 6.30 -0.49
C GLY A 87 -0.19 5.93 0.74
N CYS A 88 -0.27 4.68 1.15
CA CYS A 88 0.51 4.14 2.25
C CYS A 88 0.84 2.65 2.03
N GLU A 89 1.31 1.99 3.08
CA GLU A 89 1.78 0.60 3.10
C GLU A 89 0.94 -0.41 2.32
N THR A 90 -0.39 -0.25 2.33
CA THR A 90 -1.31 -1.24 1.78
C THR A 90 -1.51 -1.14 0.26
N GLY A 91 -1.21 0.02 -0.32
CA GLY A 91 -1.44 0.22 -1.75
C GLY A 91 -2.89 -0.04 -2.20
N PRO A 92 -3.14 -0.26 -3.48
CA PRO A 92 -2.17 -0.20 -4.57
C PRO A 92 -1.63 1.21 -4.83
N ILE A 93 -0.52 1.28 -5.55
CA ILE A 93 -0.01 2.49 -6.16
C ILE A 93 0.11 2.23 -7.67
N ILE A 94 -0.56 3.03 -8.49
CA ILE A 94 -0.71 2.78 -9.93
C ILE A 94 -0.40 4.05 -10.71
N PRO A 95 0.50 4.01 -11.72
CA PRO A 95 0.72 5.13 -12.62
C PRO A 95 -0.48 5.33 -13.57
N HIS A 96 -0.75 6.58 -13.92
CA HIS A 96 -1.68 6.88 -15.01
C HIS A 96 -1.13 6.35 -16.34
N PRO A 97 -1.94 5.70 -17.19
CA PRO A 97 -1.45 4.98 -18.36
C PRO A 97 -0.82 5.85 -19.45
N SER A 98 -1.13 7.15 -19.48
CA SER A 98 -0.65 8.07 -20.52
C SER A 98 -0.06 9.40 -20.01
N ASP A 99 -0.17 9.69 -18.71
CA ASP A 99 0.42 10.89 -18.10
C ASP A 99 1.33 10.51 -16.93
N ARG A 100 2.62 10.57 -17.14
CA ARG A 100 3.66 10.21 -16.17
C ARG A 100 3.67 11.10 -14.90
N ASN A 101 2.98 12.23 -14.94
CA ASN A 101 2.87 13.13 -13.80
C ASN A 101 1.74 12.75 -12.84
N ILE A 102 0.83 11.88 -13.27
CA ILE A 102 -0.32 11.47 -12.47
C ILE A 102 -0.09 10.06 -11.92
N ILE A 103 -0.18 9.95 -10.61
CA ILE A 103 -0.03 8.68 -9.90
C ILE A 103 -1.21 8.54 -8.94
N TYR A 104 -1.84 7.39 -8.95
CA TYR A 104 -2.92 7.04 -8.05
C TYR A 104 -2.40 6.18 -6.90
N GLY A 105 -2.95 6.35 -5.71
CA GLY A 105 -2.61 5.56 -4.55
C GLY A 105 -3.82 5.23 -3.70
N ASN A 106 -3.66 4.24 -2.84
CA ASN A 106 -4.64 3.90 -1.82
C ASN A 106 -3.96 3.81 -0.45
N CYS A 107 -4.67 4.21 0.58
CA CYS A 107 -4.31 3.96 1.96
C CYS A 107 -5.54 3.47 2.72
N LYS A 108 -5.67 2.17 2.91
CA LYS A 108 -6.73 1.58 3.73
C LYS A 108 -8.13 2.09 3.36
N GLY A 109 -8.40 2.19 2.04
CA GLY A 109 -9.67 2.66 1.48
C GLY A 109 -9.73 4.15 1.16
N GLN A 110 -8.75 4.94 1.55
CA GLN A 110 -8.65 6.33 1.13
C GLN A 110 -7.94 6.42 -0.22
N PHE A 111 -8.56 7.07 -1.19
CA PHE A 111 -8.00 7.28 -2.52
C PHE A 111 -7.09 8.50 -2.55
N TYR A 112 -5.97 8.38 -3.24
CA TYR A 112 -4.99 9.46 -3.45
C TYR A 112 -4.74 9.67 -4.93
N VAL A 113 -4.52 10.93 -5.31
CA VAL A 113 -3.98 11.30 -6.61
C VAL A 113 -2.86 12.31 -6.42
N GLN A 114 -1.70 12.02 -6.98
CA GLN A 114 -0.54 12.90 -6.99
C GLN A 114 -0.29 13.43 -8.38
N ASN A 115 -0.08 14.75 -8.48
CA ASN A 115 0.52 15.38 -9.66
C ASN A 115 1.97 15.70 -9.32
N VAL A 116 2.89 14.91 -9.88
CA VAL A 116 4.34 15.03 -9.60
C VAL A 116 4.91 16.36 -10.09
N ALA A 117 4.48 16.83 -11.28
CA ALA A 117 4.96 18.07 -11.84
C ALA A 117 4.52 19.30 -11.04
N ALA A 118 3.31 19.25 -10.48
CA ALA A 118 2.78 20.33 -9.64
C ALA A 118 3.20 20.20 -8.17
N GLY A 119 3.78 19.08 -7.74
CA GLY A 119 4.11 18.80 -6.35
C GLY A 119 2.88 18.69 -5.43
N VAL A 120 1.71 18.34 -5.98
CA VAL A 120 0.44 18.32 -5.25
C VAL A 120 -0.08 16.90 -5.12
N THR A 121 -0.42 16.51 -3.89
CA THR A 121 -1.16 15.27 -3.60
C THR A 121 -2.51 15.62 -2.98
N LYS A 122 -3.57 15.01 -3.49
CA LYS A 122 -4.94 15.11 -2.96
C LYS A 122 -5.40 13.76 -2.46
N ALA A 123 -6.18 13.76 -1.38
CA ALA A 123 -6.77 12.58 -0.78
C ALA A 123 -8.29 12.72 -0.74
N TYR A 124 -9.00 11.64 -1.03
CA TYR A 124 -10.47 11.59 -1.05
C TYR A 124 -10.99 10.33 -0.37
N TRP A 125 -12.10 10.47 0.35
CA TRP A 125 -12.95 9.34 0.72
C TRP A 125 -14.09 9.24 -0.28
N ILE A 126 -14.22 8.12 -0.99
CA ILE A 126 -15.37 7.88 -1.86
C ILE A 126 -16.62 7.80 -0.97
N GLY A 127 -17.62 8.59 -1.28
CA GLY A 127 -18.81 8.75 -0.42
C GLY A 127 -18.64 9.73 0.73
N GLY A 128 -17.47 10.36 0.87
CA GLY A 128 -17.22 11.40 1.87
C GLY A 128 -17.15 10.90 3.32
N GLN A 129 -17.07 9.59 3.55
CA GLN A 129 -17.07 8.99 4.88
C GLN A 129 -15.75 8.26 5.14
N SER A 130 -15.08 8.60 6.26
CA SER A 130 -13.90 7.89 6.74
C SER A 130 -14.24 6.45 7.15
N LEU A 131 -13.35 5.50 6.90
CA LEU A 131 -13.46 4.14 7.41
C LEU A 131 -13.11 4.05 8.89
N TYR A 132 -12.35 5.00 9.40
CA TYR A 132 -11.90 5.00 10.79
C TYR A 132 -12.95 5.61 11.70
N GLY A 133 -13.20 4.93 12.84
CA GLY A 133 -14.14 5.37 13.86
C GLY A 133 -15.61 5.14 13.54
N ASN A 134 -15.92 4.39 12.46
CA ASN A 134 -17.28 3.98 12.12
C ASN A 134 -17.40 2.45 12.11
N ASP A 135 -18.53 1.93 12.56
CA ASP A 135 -18.84 0.51 12.40
C ASP A 135 -19.08 0.15 10.92
N GLY A 136 -18.70 -1.05 10.53
CA GLY A 136 -18.89 -1.52 9.16
C GLY A 136 -20.34 -1.45 8.68
N GLY A 137 -21.30 -1.58 9.61
CA GLY A 137 -22.73 -1.42 9.34
C GLY A 137 -23.15 -0.01 8.97
N ASP A 138 -22.44 1.00 9.46
CA ASP A 138 -22.75 2.42 9.24
C ASP A 138 -22.05 3.00 8.02
N LEU A 139 -21.09 2.28 7.45
CA LEU A 139 -20.38 2.73 6.26
C LEU A 139 -21.26 2.67 5.02
N ILE A 140 -21.26 3.76 4.26
CA ILE A 140 -21.89 3.82 2.92
C ILE A 140 -21.15 2.88 1.97
N TYR A 141 -19.81 2.95 1.99
CA TYR A 141 -18.93 2.11 1.19
C TYR A 141 -17.92 1.38 2.08
N ARG A 142 -17.93 0.04 1.98
CA ARG A 142 -17.02 -0.84 2.69
C ARG A 142 -15.81 -1.11 1.81
N MET A 143 -14.64 -0.64 2.23
CA MET A 143 -13.39 -0.76 1.49
C MET A 143 -12.49 -1.82 2.11
N GLN A 144 -11.72 -2.49 1.27
CA GLN A 144 -10.62 -3.34 1.69
C GLN A 144 -9.42 -2.50 2.14
N ARG A 145 -8.59 -3.02 3.04
CA ARG A 145 -7.28 -2.42 3.37
C ARG A 145 -6.48 -2.18 2.10
N THR A 146 -6.34 -3.22 1.29
CA THR A 146 -5.77 -3.17 -0.06
C THR A 146 -6.92 -3.05 -1.05
N THR A 147 -7.48 -1.86 -1.15
CA THR A 147 -8.65 -1.60 -2.00
C THR A 147 -8.31 -1.81 -3.46
N PRO A 148 -9.07 -2.64 -4.21
CA PRO A 148 -8.82 -2.87 -5.63
C PRO A 148 -8.91 -1.58 -6.43
N MET A 149 -7.90 -1.34 -7.28
CA MET A 149 -7.83 -0.19 -8.16
C MET A 149 -7.21 -0.59 -9.49
N ALA A 150 -7.78 -0.15 -10.60
CA ALA A 150 -7.27 -0.45 -11.94
C ALA A 150 -7.58 0.68 -12.93
N THR A 151 -6.62 1.01 -13.79
CA THR A 151 -6.85 1.88 -14.94
C THR A 151 -7.49 1.09 -16.08
N SER A 152 -8.31 1.75 -16.89
CA SER A 152 -8.89 1.11 -18.07
C SER A 152 -7.83 0.94 -19.18
N PRO A 153 -7.77 -0.22 -19.84
CA PRO A 153 -6.90 -0.42 -20.99
C PRO A 153 -7.44 0.26 -22.26
N HIS A 154 -8.70 0.72 -22.26
CA HIS A 154 -9.38 1.27 -23.45
C HIS A 154 -9.48 2.80 -23.42
N ASP A 155 -9.56 3.39 -22.22
CA ASP A 155 -9.67 4.84 -22.03
C ASP A 155 -8.76 5.26 -20.87
N PRO A 156 -7.66 5.97 -21.13
CA PRO A 156 -6.69 6.36 -20.09
C PRO A 156 -7.28 7.31 -19.04
N LYS A 157 -8.43 7.94 -19.29
CA LYS A 157 -9.12 8.79 -18.32
C LYS A 157 -9.93 7.99 -17.30
N VAL A 158 -10.18 6.71 -17.56
CA VAL A 158 -11.02 5.87 -16.72
C VAL A 158 -10.18 5.14 -15.69
N LEU A 159 -10.54 5.32 -14.44
CA LEU A 159 -10.03 4.58 -13.30
C LEU A 159 -11.19 3.89 -12.58
N TYR A 160 -11.02 2.62 -12.26
CA TYR A 160 -11.94 1.82 -11.45
C TYR A 160 -11.42 1.70 -10.02
N TYR A 161 -12.34 1.69 -9.06
CA TYR A 161 -12.05 1.55 -7.64
C TYR A 161 -13.12 0.70 -6.95
N GLY A 162 -12.70 -0.25 -6.12
CA GLY A 162 -13.59 -1.24 -5.53
C GLY A 162 -13.96 -0.93 -4.08
N SER A 163 -15.26 -0.92 -3.76
CA SER A 163 -15.81 -1.16 -2.44
C SER A 163 -16.62 -2.46 -2.51
N GLN A 164 -17.72 -2.60 -1.75
CA GLN A 164 -18.73 -3.60 -2.10
C GLN A 164 -19.37 -3.34 -3.47
N TYR A 165 -19.14 -2.16 -4.02
CA TYR A 165 -19.53 -1.76 -5.38
C TYR A 165 -18.29 -1.50 -6.23
N LEU A 166 -18.47 -1.50 -7.54
CA LEU A 166 -17.50 -0.97 -8.47
C LEU A 166 -17.79 0.50 -8.73
N HIS A 167 -16.79 1.34 -8.53
CA HIS A 167 -16.82 2.77 -8.81
C HIS A 167 -15.94 3.10 -10.01
N LEU A 168 -16.34 4.12 -10.75
CA LEU A 168 -15.62 4.64 -11.91
C LEU A 168 -15.43 6.15 -11.77
N THR A 169 -14.24 6.65 -12.08
CA THR A 169 -13.97 8.07 -12.27
C THR A 169 -13.36 8.33 -13.64
N ARG A 170 -13.59 9.53 -14.20
CA ARG A 170 -13.02 10.04 -15.45
C ARG A 170 -12.23 11.34 -15.23
N ASN A 171 -12.13 11.80 -14.01
CA ASN A 171 -11.52 13.08 -13.63
C ASN A 171 -10.63 12.97 -12.39
N ASN A 172 -9.84 11.88 -12.34
CA ASN A 172 -8.84 11.63 -11.30
C ASN A 172 -9.42 11.65 -9.87
N GLY A 173 -10.61 11.07 -9.69
CA GLY A 173 -11.23 10.89 -8.38
C GLY A 173 -12.02 12.09 -7.85
N VAL A 174 -12.20 13.17 -8.64
CA VAL A 174 -13.04 14.32 -8.24
C VAL A 174 -14.51 13.93 -8.18
N HIS A 175 -14.96 13.09 -9.12
CA HIS A 175 -16.30 12.53 -9.14
C HIS A 175 -16.26 11.03 -9.39
N TRP A 176 -17.14 10.29 -8.71
CA TRP A 176 -17.23 8.85 -8.80
C TRP A 176 -18.65 8.41 -9.15
N GLU A 177 -18.75 7.53 -10.12
CA GLU A 177 -19.98 6.84 -10.51
C GLU A 177 -19.99 5.44 -9.91
N LYS A 178 -21.07 5.04 -9.27
CA LYS A 178 -21.29 3.64 -8.86
C LYS A 178 -21.88 2.89 -10.06
N ILE A 179 -21.13 1.91 -10.59
CA ILE A 179 -21.45 1.21 -11.84
C ILE A 179 -21.83 -0.26 -11.67
N SER A 180 -21.95 -0.75 -10.42
CA SER A 180 -22.37 -2.13 -10.15
C SER A 180 -23.41 -2.21 -9.03
N PRO A 181 -24.17 -3.33 -8.93
CA PRO A 181 -24.86 -3.69 -7.68
C PRO A 181 -23.84 -4.01 -6.58
N ASP A 182 -24.31 -4.33 -5.36
CA ASP A 182 -23.47 -4.88 -4.29
C ASP A 182 -22.90 -6.24 -4.73
N LEU A 183 -21.59 -6.35 -4.76
CA LEU A 183 -20.85 -7.54 -5.22
C LEU A 183 -20.45 -8.47 -4.06
N THR A 184 -20.81 -8.11 -2.83
CA THR A 184 -20.46 -8.88 -1.64
C THR A 184 -21.61 -9.79 -1.19
N ALA A 185 -21.25 -10.92 -0.58
CA ALA A 185 -22.22 -11.86 -0.03
C ALA A 185 -22.62 -11.57 1.43
N PHE A 186 -22.01 -10.57 2.07
CA PHE A 186 -22.19 -10.29 3.49
C PHE A 186 -23.26 -9.23 3.76
N PRO A 187 -24.19 -9.50 4.67
CA PRO A 187 -25.17 -8.51 5.06
C PRO A 187 -24.51 -7.35 5.80
N LYS A 188 -24.94 -6.12 5.52
CA LYS A 188 -24.40 -4.91 6.12
C LYS A 188 -24.49 -4.91 7.66
N CYS A 189 -25.57 -5.48 8.20
CA CYS A 189 -25.89 -5.48 9.62
C CYS A 189 -24.94 -6.28 10.54
N CYS A 190 -24.09 -7.16 9.96
CA CYS A 190 -23.35 -8.13 10.77
C CYS A 190 -21.85 -7.93 10.70
N GLN A 191 -21.41 -6.73 10.34
CA GLN A 191 -20.01 -6.37 10.23
C GLN A 191 -19.59 -5.57 11.45
N GLY A 192 -19.00 -6.25 12.42
CA GLY A 192 -18.55 -5.63 13.66
C GLY A 192 -17.37 -4.69 13.48
N GLY A 193 -17.26 -3.72 14.38
CA GLY A 193 -16.27 -2.68 14.39
C GLY A 193 -14.85 -3.13 14.77
N SER A 194 -14.25 -4.00 13.99
CA SER A 194 -12.86 -4.43 14.22
C SER A 194 -11.82 -3.49 13.59
N GLY A 195 -12.18 -2.24 13.30
CA GLY A 195 -11.25 -1.28 12.67
C GLY A 195 -10.87 -1.61 11.23
N SER A 196 -11.32 -2.75 10.72
CA SER A 196 -11.23 -3.12 9.31
C SER A 196 -12.65 -3.40 8.81
N PRO A 197 -13.17 -2.61 7.87
CA PRO A 197 -14.48 -2.84 7.29
C PRO A 197 -14.51 -4.07 6.40
N ILE A 198 -13.46 -4.82 6.43
CA ILE A 198 -13.34 -6.02 5.63
C ILE A 198 -13.72 -7.18 6.47
N THR A 199 -14.70 -7.63 6.06
CA THR A 199 -15.23 -8.90 6.41
C THR A 199 -14.44 -10.04 5.87
N ARG A 200 -14.38 -10.99 6.70
CA ARG A 200 -13.94 -12.33 6.36
C ARG A 200 -14.82 -12.95 5.28
#